data_21da29aa242a2997ccb8fe0af813a265
#
_entry.id   21da29aa242a2997ccb8fe0af813a265
#
_cell.length_a   1.000
_cell.length_b   1.000
_cell.length_c   1.000
_cell.angle_alpha   90.00
_cell.angle_beta   90.00
_cell.angle_gamma   90.00
#
_symmetry.space_group_name_H-M   'P 1'
#
loop_
_entity.id
_entity.type
_entity.pdbx_description
1 polymer ?
#
loop_
_entity_poly.entity_id
_entity_poly.type
_entity_poly.pdbx_seq_one_letter_code
_entity_poly.pdbx_strand_id
1 'polypeptide(L)'
;TGKELVAQSIHNASSRRNKPFVAVNCAALPESLLESELFGYERGAFTGARQSGKKGLFEQANGGTIFLDEIGDMPLALQSRLLRVLQEKQVMRVGADSIIDIDVRVIAATNQNLMAKMEEGIFRSDLYYRLNVLPCHIVSLRDRREDIVPLFLNFIGQKSIPNDLAARLKSYDWPGNVRELENTAEYY
;
A
#
# COMPACT_ATOMS: atom_id res chain seq x y z
N THR A 1 -3.28 10.91 0.79
CA THR A 1 -2.35 11.51 -0.19
C THR A 1 -2.53 11.00 -1.62
N GLY A 2 -3.35 9.99 -1.86
CA GLY A 2 -3.54 9.39 -3.19
C GLY A 2 -2.53 8.29 -3.55
N LYS A 3 -1.79 7.74 -2.58
CA LYS A 3 -0.81 6.64 -2.80
C LYS A 3 -1.44 5.44 -3.51
N GLU A 4 -2.62 5.02 -3.09
CA GLU A 4 -3.34 3.89 -3.68
C GLU A 4 -3.79 4.17 -5.12
N LEU A 5 -4.29 5.36 -5.41
CA LEU A 5 -4.67 5.77 -6.77
C LEU A 5 -3.49 5.76 -7.73
N VAL A 6 -2.32 6.22 -7.26
CA VAL A 6 -1.07 6.16 -8.04
C VAL A 6 -0.66 4.71 -8.28
N ALA A 7 -0.74 3.83 -7.27
CA ALA A 7 -0.43 2.41 -7.43
C ALA A 7 -1.36 1.71 -8.42
N GLN A 8 -2.67 1.99 -8.36
CA GLN A 8 -3.66 1.49 -9.33
C GLN A 8 -3.38 2.02 -10.74
N SER A 9 -3.04 3.31 -10.87
CA SER A 9 -2.70 3.91 -12.15
C SER A 9 -1.46 3.28 -12.77
N ILE A 10 -0.42 3.00 -11.97
CA ILE A 10 0.78 2.28 -12.40
C ILE A 10 0.44 0.86 -12.87
N HIS A 11 -0.44 0.16 -12.16
CA HIS A 11 -0.91 -1.17 -12.55
C HIS A 11 -1.67 -1.11 -13.87
N ASN A 12 -2.65 -0.20 -14.01
CA ASN A 12 -3.50 -0.05 -15.18
C ASN A 12 -2.71 0.37 -16.45
N ALA A 13 -1.62 1.10 -16.28
CA ALA A 13 -0.71 1.49 -17.37
C ALA A 13 0.32 0.40 -17.73
N SER A 14 0.32 -0.73 -17.03
CA SER A 14 1.30 -1.81 -17.23
C SER A 14 0.79 -2.92 -18.14
N SER A 15 1.69 -3.83 -18.53
CA SER A 15 1.34 -5.08 -19.21
C SER A 15 0.47 -6.01 -18.35
N ARG A 16 0.37 -5.77 -17.04
CA ARG A 16 -0.42 -6.54 -16.08
C ARG A 16 -1.81 -5.94 -15.80
N ARG A 17 -2.26 -4.93 -16.58
CA ARG A 17 -3.54 -4.21 -16.37
C ARG A 17 -4.79 -5.12 -16.28
N ASN A 18 -4.77 -6.27 -16.95
CA ASN A 18 -5.86 -7.25 -16.96
C ASN A 18 -5.62 -8.42 -15.98
N LYS A 19 -4.65 -8.29 -15.07
CA LYS A 19 -4.27 -9.28 -14.07
C LYS A 19 -4.69 -8.80 -12.68
N PRO A 20 -4.68 -9.65 -11.64
CA PRO A 20 -5.07 -9.23 -10.31
C PRO A 20 -4.27 -8.01 -9.81
N PHE A 21 -4.98 -7.07 -9.17
CA PHE A 21 -4.40 -6.03 -8.33
C PHE A 21 -4.88 -6.29 -6.89
N VAL A 22 -3.95 -6.63 -6.01
CA VAL A 22 -4.24 -6.98 -4.62
C VAL A 22 -3.61 -5.91 -3.72
N ALA A 23 -4.43 -5.23 -2.92
CA ALA A 23 -3.97 -4.21 -1.98
C ALA A 23 -4.07 -4.71 -0.53
N VAL A 24 -3.08 -4.39 0.28
CA VAL A 24 -3.07 -4.66 1.71
C VAL A 24 -2.41 -3.51 2.46
N ASN A 25 -3.01 -3.11 3.58
CA ASN A 25 -2.42 -2.15 4.50
C ASN A 25 -1.70 -2.90 5.63
N CYS A 26 -0.38 -2.74 5.73
CA CYS A 26 0.47 -3.45 6.69
C CYS A 26 0.25 -2.98 8.14
N ALA A 27 -0.30 -1.79 8.35
CA ALA A 27 -0.61 -1.24 9.67
C ALA A 27 -2.00 -1.65 10.20
N ALA A 28 -2.88 -2.16 9.31
CA ALA A 28 -4.27 -2.41 9.67
C ALA A 28 -4.51 -3.70 10.46
N LEU A 29 -3.55 -4.62 10.49
CA LEU A 29 -3.69 -5.96 11.06
C LEU A 29 -2.61 -6.25 12.11
N PRO A 30 -2.93 -6.97 13.20
CA PRO A 30 -1.93 -7.54 14.07
C PRO A 30 -0.97 -8.47 13.32
N GLU A 31 0.27 -8.61 13.78
CA GLU A 31 1.35 -9.35 13.11
C GLU A 31 0.93 -10.75 12.63
N SER A 32 0.34 -11.56 13.52
CA SER A 32 -0.07 -12.94 13.20
C SER A 32 -1.15 -13.01 12.12
N LEU A 33 -2.07 -12.04 12.11
CA LEU A 33 -3.09 -11.93 11.06
C LEU A 33 -2.47 -11.45 9.74
N LEU A 34 -1.60 -10.44 9.79
CA LEU A 34 -0.90 -9.94 8.60
C LEU A 34 -0.07 -11.06 7.96
N GLU A 35 0.63 -11.88 8.76
CA GLU A 35 1.37 -13.03 8.28
C GLU A 35 0.48 -14.01 7.53
N SER A 36 -0.61 -14.43 8.17
CA SER A 36 -1.56 -15.39 7.58
C SER A 36 -2.28 -14.85 6.36
N GLU A 37 -2.55 -13.54 6.29
CA GLU A 37 -3.12 -12.90 5.10
C GLU A 37 -2.11 -12.83 3.95
N LEU A 38 -0.89 -12.36 4.20
CA LEU A 38 0.13 -12.20 3.16
C LEU A 38 0.56 -13.54 2.55
N PHE A 39 0.90 -14.50 3.41
CA PHE A 39 1.55 -15.76 2.99
C PHE A 39 0.60 -16.95 2.92
N GLY A 40 -0.59 -16.83 3.53
CA GLY A 40 -1.51 -17.96 3.64
C GLY A 40 -1.12 -18.95 4.74
N TYR A 41 -1.95 -19.97 4.93
CA TYR A 41 -1.70 -21.03 5.92
C TYR A 41 -2.28 -22.36 5.49
N GLU A 42 -1.66 -23.43 5.96
CA GLU A 42 -2.16 -24.79 5.80
C GLU A 42 -3.12 -25.19 6.94
N ARG A 43 -3.85 -26.28 6.72
CA ARG A 43 -4.72 -26.87 7.73
C ARG A 43 -3.93 -27.12 9.03
N GLY A 44 -4.47 -26.64 10.16
CA GLY A 44 -3.88 -26.88 11.48
C GLY A 44 -2.65 -26.03 11.82
N ALA A 45 -2.32 -25.03 11.01
CA ALA A 45 -1.17 -24.14 11.24
C ALA A 45 -1.24 -23.40 12.60
N PHE A 46 -2.44 -23.12 13.10
CA PHE A 46 -2.70 -22.51 14.40
C PHE A 46 -4.13 -22.82 14.88
N THR A 47 -4.41 -22.55 16.17
CA THR A 47 -5.75 -22.71 16.76
C THR A 47 -6.75 -21.75 16.08
N GLY A 48 -7.79 -22.31 15.44
CA GLY A 48 -8.77 -21.54 14.65
C GLY A 48 -8.48 -21.47 13.16
N ALA A 49 -7.41 -22.09 12.66
CA ALA A 49 -7.16 -22.24 11.24
C ALA A 49 -8.30 -23.01 10.55
N ARG A 50 -8.73 -22.54 9.35
CA ARG A 50 -9.74 -23.23 8.56
C ARG A 50 -9.26 -24.62 8.18
N GLN A 51 -10.18 -25.60 8.16
CA GLN A 51 -9.90 -26.99 7.76
C GLN A 51 -9.35 -27.12 6.32
N SER A 52 -9.65 -26.15 5.45
CA SER A 52 -9.19 -26.10 4.06
C SER A 52 -7.88 -25.33 3.86
N GLY A 53 -7.30 -24.76 4.94
CA GLY A 53 -6.24 -23.78 4.81
C GLY A 53 -6.73 -22.47 4.15
N LYS A 54 -5.81 -21.57 3.79
CA LYS A 54 -6.10 -20.32 3.08
C LYS A 54 -4.92 -19.93 2.19
N LYS A 55 -5.20 -19.58 0.93
CA LYS A 55 -4.20 -18.96 0.04
C LYS A 55 -3.87 -17.55 0.53
N GLY A 56 -2.59 -17.20 0.53
CA GLY A 56 -2.12 -15.87 0.86
C GLY A 56 -2.33 -14.85 -0.27
N LEU A 57 -2.22 -13.56 0.08
CA LEU A 57 -2.37 -12.46 -0.88
C LEU A 57 -1.30 -12.50 -1.98
N PHE A 58 -0.09 -12.97 -1.69
CA PHE A 58 0.94 -13.18 -2.71
C PHE A 58 0.53 -14.22 -3.75
N GLU A 59 -0.08 -15.33 -3.33
CA GLU A 59 -0.62 -16.32 -4.27
C GLU A 59 -1.79 -15.77 -5.09
N GLN A 60 -2.68 -14.98 -4.45
CA GLN A 60 -3.81 -14.33 -5.13
C GLN A 60 -3.37 -13.29 -6.16
N ALA A 61 -2.24 -12.62 -5.90
CA ALA A 61 -1.65 -11.62 -6.80
C ALA A 61 -0.81 -12.24 -7.92
N ASN A 62 -0.69 -13.58 -8.00
CA ASN A 62 0.18 -14.25 -8.97
C ASN A 62 -0.17 -13.87 -10.42
N GLY A 63 0.84 -13.51 -11.20
CA GLY A 63 0.73 -12.94 -12.54
C GLY A 63 0.37 -11.45 -12.56
N GLY A 64 0.00 -10.86 -11.41
CA GLY A 64 -0.49 -9.49 -11.26
C GLY A 64 0.42 -8.58 -10.44
N THR A 65 -0.22 -7.75 -9.61
CA THR A 65 0.45 -6.75 -8.77
C THR A 65 -0.08 -6.82 -7.34
N ILE A 66 0.82 -6.78 -6.36
CA ILE A 66 0.48 -6.54 -4.96
C ILE A 66 0.89 -5.12 -4.56
N PHE A 67 0.00 -4.41 -3.89
CA PHE A 67 0.25 -3.10 -3.31
C PHE A 67 0.32 -3.22 -1.78
N LEU A 68 1.50 -2.93 -1.23
CA LEU A 68 1.78 -2.95 0.21
C LEU A 68 1.75 -1.50 0.73
N ASP A 69 0.62 -1.09 1.29
CA ASP A 69 0.51 0.24 1.91
C ASP A 69 1.05 0.21 3.34
N GLU A 70 1.61 1.34 3.78
CA GLU A 70 2.26 1.54 5.08
C GLU A 70 3.31 0.45 5.39
N ILE A 71 4.19 0.17 4.40
CA ILE A 71 5.24 -0.86 4.53
C ILE A 71 6.20 -0.59 5.70
N GLY A 72 6.35 0.68 6.12
CA GLY A 72 7.16 1.08 7.26
C GLY A 72 6.64 0.55 8.61
N ASP A 73 5.40 0.08 8.68
CA ASP A 73 4.79 -0.50 9.88
C ASP A 73 4.80 -2.04 9.88
N MET A 74 5.42 -2.66 8.87
CA MET A 74 5.55 -4.11 8.82
C MET A 74 6.48 -4.61 9.92
N PRO A 75 6.07 -5.60 10.75
CA PRO A 75 6.92 -6.21 11.76
C PRO A 75 8.20 -6.82 11.18
N LEU A 76 9.31 -6.74 11.92
CA LEU A 76 10.65 -7.22 11.48
C LEU A 76 10.66 -8.68 11.02
N ALA A 77 9.91 -9.56 11.68
CA ALA A 77 9.80 -10.96 11.31
C ALA A 77 9.22 -11.11 9.89
N LEU A 78 8.19 -10.31 9.55
CA LEU A 78 7.55 -10.34 8.25
C LEU A 78 8.39 -9.67 7.16
N GLN A 79 9.21 -8.67 7.52
CA GLN A 79 10.17 -8.06 6.59
C GLN A 79 11.16 -9.10 6.05
N SER A 80 11.63 -10.02 6.90
CA SER A 80 12.53 -11.11 6.48
C SER A 80 11.85 -12.07 5.50
N ARG A 81 10.58 -12.39 5.73
CA ARG A 81 9.80 -13.24 4.81
C ARG A 81 9.51 -12.53 3.50
N LEU A 82 9.15 -11.25 3.55
CA LEU A 82 8.94 -10.42 2.36
C LEU A 82 10.20 -10.35 1.50
N LEU A 83 11.37 -10.16 2.13
CA LEU A 83 12.65 -10.12 1.41
C LEU A 83 12.88 -11.41 0.61
N ARG A 84 12.63 -12.59 1.21
CA ARG A 84 12.73 -13.88 0.50
C ARG A 84 11.78 -13.94 -0.69
N VAL A 85 10.53 -13.53 -0.52
CA VAL A 85 9.55 -13.48 -1.62
C VAL A 85 10.03 -12.59 -2.76
N LEU A 86 10.61 -11.42 -2.46
CA LEU A 86 11.14 -10.49 -3.47
C LEU A 86 12.39 -11.03 -4.19
N GLN A 87 13.22 -11.80 -3.50
CA GLN A 87 14.47 -12.33 -4.04
C GLN A 87 14.26 -13.62 -4.84
N GLU A 88 13.53 -14.56 -4.26
CA GLU A 88 13.37 -15.92 -4.74
C GLU A 88 12.15 -16.10 -5.63
N LYS A 89 11.20 -15.13 -5.60
CA LYS A 89 9.89 -15.21 -6.27
C LYS A 89 9.11 -16.46 -5.85
N GLN A 90 9.20 -16.77 -4.58
CA GLN A 90 8.58 -17.94 -3.97
C GLN A 90 7.89 -17.56 -2.68
N VAL A 91 6.81 -18.26 -2.38
CA VAL A 91 6.08 -18.12 -1.11
C VAL A 91 5.88 -19.49 -0.47
N MET A 92 5.94 -19.52 0.85
CA MET A 92 5.63 -20.69 1.65
C MET A 92 4.53 -20.32 2.66
N ARG A 93 3.46 -21.10 2.73
CA ARG A 93 2.37 -20.89 3.67
C ARG A 93 2.82 -21.17 5.11
N VAL A 94 2.14 -20.56 6.06
CA VAL A 94 2.35 -20.85 7.49
C VAL A 94 1.96 -22.30 7.75
N GLY A 95 2.88 -23.06 8.38
CA GLY A 95 2.69 -24.48 8.66
C GLY A 95 2.85 -25.42 7.46
N ALA A 96 3.34 -24.93 6.31
CA ALA A 96 3.65 -25.75 5.16
C ALA A 96 5.16 -25.95 4.98
N ASP A 97 5.54 -27.07 4.36
CA ASP A 97 6.91 -27.33 3.88
C ASP A 97 7.03 -27.13 2.36
N SER A 98 5.91 -26.90 1.67
CA SER A 98 5.89 -26.72 0.23
C SER A 98 6.15 -25.28 -0.18
N ILE A 99 6.99 -25.13 -1.22
CA ILE A 99 7.32 -23.84 -1.84
C ILE A 99 6.43 -23.66 -3.06
N ILE A 100 5.92 -22.44 -3.24
CA ILE A 100 5.04 -22.07 -4.36
C ILE A 100 5.72 -20.95 -5.14
N ASP A 101 6.01 -21.18 -6.41
CA ASP A 101 6.55 -20.17 -7.30
C ASP A 101 5.49 -19.12 -7.64
N ILE A 102 5.87 -17.85 -7.61
CA ILE A 102 5.00 -16.73 -7.92
C ILE A 102 5.70 -15.71 -8.83
N ASP A 103 4.93 -15.08 -9.70
CA ASP A 103 5.36 -13.91 -10.49
C ASP A 103 4.50 -12.70 -10.14
N VAL A 104 4.92 -11.93 -9.13
CA VAL A 104 4.17 -10.78 -8.62
C VAL A 104 5.01 -9.51 -8.74
N ARG A 105 4.41 -8.46 -9.32
CA ARG A 105 4.96 -7.10 -9.25
C ARG A 105 4.59 -6.51 -7.89
N VAL A 106 5.58 -5.98 -7.16
CA VAL A 106 5.34 -5.33 -5.87
C VAL A 106 5.42 -3.82 -6.03
N ILE A 107 4.42 -3.12 -5.49
CA ILE A 107 4.41 -1.67 -5.27
C ILE A 107 4.28 -1.48 -3.77
N ALA A 108 5.20 -0.74 -3.16
CA ALA A 108 5.17 -0.45 -1.74
C ALA A 108 5.00 1.06 -1.50
N ALA A 109 4.27 1.41 -0.46
CA ALA A 109 4.08 2.81 -0.08
C ALA A 109 4.23 2.99 1.44
N THR A 110 4.68 4.17 1.84
CA THR A 110 4.77 4.58 3.23
C THR A 110 4.68 6.10 3.35
N ASN A 111 4.27 6.60 4.50
CA ASN A 111 4.37 8.01 4.90
C ASN A 111 5.55 8.25 5.85
N GLN A 112 6.33 7.22 6.18
CA GLN A 112 7.38 7.26 7.20
C GLN A 112 8.76 7.39 6.56
N ASN A 113 9.71 7.93 7.34
CA ASN A 113 11.11 7.96 6.96
C ASN A 113 11.77 6.59 7.23
N LEU A 114 11.88 5.76 6.17
CA LEU A 114 12.47 4.42 6.29
C LEU A 114 13.97 4.48 6.62
N MET A 115 14.69 5.56 6.26
CA MET A 115 16.10 5.71 6.64
C MET A 115 16.25 5.81 8.16
N ALA A 116 15.45 6.66 8.81
CA ALA A 116 15.45 6.75 10.28
C ALA A 116 15.06 5.41 10.93
N LYS A 117 14.05 4.72 10.39
CA LYS A 117 13.67 3.38 10.90
C LYS A 117 14.76 2.32 10.73
N MET A 118 15.63 2.44 9.73
CA MET A 118 16.80 1.55 9.59
C MET A 118 17.86 1.85 10.67
N GLU A 119 18.10 3.14 10.97
CA GLU A 119 19.02 3.54 12.04
C GLU A 119 18.54 3.07 13.42
N GLU A 120 17.23 3.08 13.65
CA GLU A 120 16.58 2.56 14.85
C GLU A 120 16.51 1.01 14.90
N GLY A 121 16.90 0.31 13.84
CA GLY A 121 16.81 -1.14 13.74
C GLY A 121 15.39 -1.70 13.60
N ILE A 122 14.40 -0.85 13.28
CA ILE A 122 12.98 -1.22 13.11
C ILE A 122 12.68 -1.64 11.67
N PHE A 123 13.47 -1.19 10.71
CA PHE A 123 13.35 -1.57 9.30
C PHE A 123 14.68 -2.12 8.78
N ARG A 124 14.61 -3.23 8.02
CA ARG A 124 15.82 -3.88 7.49
C ARG A 124 16.37 -3.13 6.29
N SER A 125 17.67 -2.90 6.28
CA SER A 125 18.36 -2.25 5.16
C SER A 125 18.33 -3.06 3.87
N ASP A 126 18.45 -4.39 3.95
CA ASP A 126 18.41 -5.28 2.79
C ASP A 126 17.03 -5.24 2.09
N LEU A 127 15.94 -5.19 2.85
CA LEU A 127 14.59 -5.01 2.32
C LEU A 127 14.42 -3.62 1.70
N TYR A 128 14.92 -2.56 2.35
CA TYR A 128 14.85 -1.20 1.82
C TYR A 128 15.46 -1.11 0.42
N TYR A 129 16.69 -1.59 0.24
CA TYR A 129 17.35 -1.54 -1.08
C TYR A 129 16.68 -2.43 -2.13
N ARG A 130 15.96 -3.47 -1.73
CA ARG A 130 15.20 -4.31 -2.65
C ARG A 130 13.88 -3.67 -3.10
N LEU A 131 13.26 -2.85 -2.25
CA LEU A 131 12.03 -2.11 -2.57
C LEU A 131 12.30 -0.78 -3.28
N ASN A 132 13.36 -0.06 -2.89
CA ASN A 132 13.67 1.29 -3.37
C ASN A 132 14.39 1.30 -4.73
N VAL A 133 13.81 0.61 -5.72
CA VAL A 133 14.36 0.52 -7.09
C VAL A 133 13.92 1.71 -7.94
N LEU A 134 12.64 2.08 -7.87
CA LEU A 134 12.05 3.21 -8.60
C LEU A 134 11.20 4.04 -7.62
N PRO A 135 11.81 4.96 -6.88
CA PRO A 135 11.07 5.79 -5.94
C PRO A 135 10.15 6.78 -6.67
N CYS A 136 8.91 6.90 -6.20
CA CYS A 136 7.94 7.89 -6.64
C CYS A 136 7.54 8.74 -5.43
N HIS A 137 7.90 10.02 -5.46
CA HIS A 137 7.57 10.94 -4.38
C HIS A 137 6.25 11.66 -4.67
N ILE A 138 5.27 11.47 -3.79
CA ILE A 138 3.97 12.15 -3.88
C ILE A 138 4.00 13.33 -2.92
N VAL A 139 3.98 14.55 -3.46
CA VAL A 139 3.98 15.78 -2.67
C VAL A 139 2.65 15.96 -1.93
N SER A 140 2.69 16.63 -0.77
CA SER A 140 1.49 16.93 -0.01
C SER A 140 0.60 17.95 -0.73
N LEU A 141 -0.67 18.03 -0.37
CA LEU A 141 -1.65 18.89 -1.04
C LEU A 141 -1.27 20.39 -0.90
N ARG A 142 -0.69 20.79 0.24
CA ARG A 142 -0.19 22.14 0.47
C ARG A 142 0.94 22.57 -0.48
N ASP A 143 1.69 21.60 -1.01
CA ASP A 143 2.82 21.83 -1.92
C ASP A 143 2.39 21.76 -3.41
N ARG A 144 1.09 21.48 -3.68
CA ARG A 144 0.43 21.45 -5.00
C ARG A 144 -0.92 22.14 -4.93
N ARG A 145 -0.92 23.41 -4.51
CA ARG A 145 -2.14 24.19 -4.22
C ARG A 145 -3.04 24.40 -5.44
N GLU A 146 -2.49 24.30 -6.64
CA GLU A 146 -3.23 24.33 -7.90
C GLU A 146 -4.20 23.15 -8.06
N ASP A 147 -3.92 22.00 -7.45
CA ASP A 147 -4.77 20.82 -7.52
C ASP A 147 -5.98 20.89 -6.57
N ILE A 148 -5.96 21.77 -5.56
CA ILE A 148 -6.98 21.83 -4.50
C ILE A 148 -8.37 22.08 -5.10
N VAL A 149 -8.53 23.13 -5.90
CA VAL A 149 -9.84 23.51 -6.45
C VAL A 149 -10.34 22.46 -7.46
N PRO A 150 -9.53 21.97 -8.40
CA PRO A 150 -9.94 20.88 -9.29
C PRO A 150 -10.39 19.62 -8.54
N LEU A 151 -9.67 19.21 -7.49
CA LEU A 151 -10.03 18.05 -6.66
C LEU A 151 -11.34 18.30 -5.92
N PHE A 152 -11.50 19.47 -5.30
CA PHE A 152 -12.73 19.83 -4.58
C PHE A 152 -13.94 19.81 -5.52
N LEU A 153 -13.82 20.41 -6.72
CA LEU A 153 -14.88 20.40 -7.75
C LEU A 153 -15.24 18.97 -8.18
N ASN A 154 -14.25 18.11 -8.31
CA ASN A 154 -14.49 16.70 -8.63
C ASN A 154 -15.27 15.98 -7.53
N PHE A 155 -14.95 16.24 -6.26
CA PHE A 155 -15.64 15.61 -5.12
C PHE A 155 -17.10 16.07 -5.01
N ILE A 156 -17.37 17.37 -5.17
CA ILE A 156 -18.76 17.91 -5.10
C ILE A 156 -19.55 17.71 -6.40
N GLY A 157 -18.94 17.19 -7.46
CA GLY A 157 -19.59 16.98 -8.77
C GLY A 157 -20.00 18.27 -9.48
N GLN A 158 -19.37 19.42 -9.17
CA GLN A 158 -19.68 20.72 -9.76
C GLN A 158 -18.56 21.21 -10.70
N LYS A 159 -18.90 22.16 -11.57
CA LYS A 159 -17.95 22.74 -12.54
C LYS A 159 -17.27 24.03 -12.05
N SER A 160 -17.85 24.68 -11.04
CA SER A 160 -17.31 25.94 -10.49
C SER A 160 -17.77 26.15 -9.07
N ILE A 161 -17.02 26.94 -8.31
CA ILE A 161 -17.32 27.44 -6.97
C ILE A 161 -17.08 28.95 -6.92
N PRO A 162 -17.64 29.69 -5.94
CA PRO A 162 -17.35 31.11 -5.73
C PRO A 162 -15.86 31.38 -5.54
N ASN A 163 -15.37 32.52 -6.06
CA ASN A 163 -13.95 32.87 -6.01
C ASN A 163 -13.40 33.04 -4.59
N ASP A 164 -14.22 33.53 -3.65
CA ASP A 164 -13.88 33.67 -2.24
C ASP A 164 -13.65 32.29 -1.58
N LEU A 165 -14.51 31.32 -1.89
CA LEU A 165 -14.32 29.93 -1.43
C LEU A 165 -13.07 29.32 -2.04
N ALA A 166 -12.83 29.48 -3.34
CA ALA A 166 -11.63 28.98 -4.00
C ALA A 166 -10.35 29.57 -3.39
N ALA A 167 -10.33 30.86 -3.03
CA ALA A 167 -9.22 31.50 -2.36
C ALA A 167 -8.99 30.92 -0.95
N ARG A 168 -10.05 30.71 -0.18
CA ARG A 168 -9.99 30.11 1.17
C ARG A 168 -9.47 28.67 1.12
N LEU A 169 -9.97 27.82 0.21
CA LEU A 169 -9.49 26.46 0.02
C LEU A 169 -8.00 26.41 -0.29
N LYS A 170 -7.51 27.29 -1.17
CA LYS A 170 -6.09 27.37 -1.54
C LYS A 170 -5.18 27.89 -0.42
N SER A 171 -5.71 28.73 0.48
CA SER A 171 -4.91 29.29 1.58
C SER A 171 -4.72 28.34 2.77
N TYR A 172 -5.56 27.31 2.89
CA TYR A 172 -5.48 26.34 3.97
C TYR A 172 -4.41 25.27 3.69
N ASP A 173 -3.75 24.77 4.74
CA ASP A 173 -2.57 23.88 4.59
C ASP A 173 -2.91 22.39 4.48
N TRP A 174 -4.15 22.02 4.67
CA TRP A 174 -4.66 20.64 4.49
C TRP A 174 -3.79 19.57 5.19
N PRO A 175 -3.65 19.58 6.53
CA PRO A 175 -2.84 18.59 7.25
C PRO A 175 -3.31 17.15 6.99
N GLY A 176 -4.61 16.91 6.81
CA GLY A 176 -5.18 15.63 6.42
C GLY A 176 -5.12 15.36 4.90
N ASN A 177 -4.47 16.26 4.12
CA ASN A 177 -4.29 16.14 2.68
C ASN A 177 -5.61 15.96 1.91
N VAL A 178 -5.60 15.10 0.89
CA VAL A 178 -6.76 14.83 0.01
C VAL A 178 -7.95 14.27 0.78
N ARG A 179 -7.70 13.45 1.81
CA ARG A 179 -8.79 12.87 2.63
C ARG A 179 -9.56 13.94 3.42
N GLU A 180 -8.87 14.94 3.94
CA GLU A 180 -9.53 16.08 4.61
C GLU A 180 -10.29 16.96 3.62
N LEU A 181 -9.74 17.18 2.42
CA LEU A 181 -10.41 17.92 1.35
C LEU A 181 -11.69 17.21 0.89
N GLU A 182 -11.66 15.89 0.73
CA GLU A 182 -12.80 15.04 0.38
C GLU A 182 -13.90 15.12 1.45
N ASN A 183 -13.54 14.91 2.73
CA ASN A 183 -14.49 15.06 3.82
C ASN A 183 -15.12 16.47 3.86
N THR A 184 -14.31 17.52 3.61
CA THR A 184 -14.81 18.90 3.55
C THR A 184 -15.80 19.07 2.40
N ALA A 185 -15.57 18.43 1.27
CA ALA A 185 -16.45 18.48 0.11
C ALA A 185 -17.80 17.79 0.38
N GLU A 186 -17.85 16.75 1.23
CA GLU A 186 -19.11 16.09 1.62
C GLU A 186 -20.06 16.98 2.45
N TYR A 187 -19.51 17.99 3.13
CA TYR A 187 -20.29 18.96 3.93
C TYR A 187 -20.66 20.24 3.16
N TYR A 188 -20.25 20.39 1.93
CA TYR A 188 -20.54 21.56 1.09
C TYR A 188 -21.82 21.36 0.27
#